data_59c2c3657692909dd3107b23b7192275
#
_entry.id   59c2c3657692909dd3107b23b7192275
#
_cell.length_a   1.000
_cell.length_b   1.000
_cell.length_c   1.000
_cell.angle_alpha   90.00
_cell.angle_beta   90.00
_cell.angle_gamma   90.00
#
_symmetry.space_group_name_H-M   'P 1'
#
loop_
_entity.id
_entity.type
_entity.pdbx_description
1 polymer ?
#
loop_
_entity_poly.entity_id
_entity_poly.type
_entity_poly.pdbx_seq_one_letter_code
_entity_poly.pdbx_strand_id
1 'polypeptide(L)'
;DAGALMQSADTFARGHAGYIADKAQWLAASGNGALARELLAGREALSTRPASAEKWLELLLGQARAAGKEGQNTTAYAIAGRIDDTYAPGTDISERPLGERDDYTSLAWLAGITALDQLGRPADAGAMFLRYARAARSPQTMAKGYYWAGRAALAAGDSAGSMRNLQLAASYPDQYYGQLALERLGRTTPPPR
;
A
#
# COMPACT_ATOMS: atom_id res chain seq x y z
N ASP A 1 13.21 -11.01 37.91
CA ASP A 1 12.36 -12.14 37.61
C ASP A 1 12.55 -12.54 36.13
N ALA A 2 12.99 -13.79 35.87
CA ALA A 2 13.28 -14.29 34.54
C ALA A 2 12.03 -14.26 33.61
N GLY A 3 10.84 -14.48 34.17
CA GLY A 3 9.61 -14.43 33.42
C GLY A 3 9.28 -12.99 32.92
N ALA A 4 9.50 -11.99 33.74
CA ALA A 4 9.31 -10.59 33.35
C ALA A 4 10.33 -10.14 32.29
N LEU A 5 11.57 -10.63 32.36
CA LEU A 5 12.61 -10.40 31.37
C LEU A 5 12.28 -11.06 30.02
N MET A 6 11.79 -12.30 30.03
CA MET A 6 11.37 -13.00 28.80
C MET A 6 10.18 -12.31 28.17
N GLN A 7 9.20 -11.88 28.96
CA GLN A 7 8.01 -11.16 28.46
C GLN A 7 8.38 -9.78 27.89
N SER A 8 9.32 -9.09 28.52
CA SER A 8 9.88 -7.82 28.03
C SER A 8 10.65 -8.00 26.71
N ALA A 9 11.45 -9.06 26.59
CA ALA A 9 12.18 -9.40 25.38
C ALA A 9 11.23 -9.77 24.22
N ASP A 10 10.18 -10.54 24.49
CA ASP A 10 9.14 -10.87 23.51
C ASP A 10 8.38 -9.65 23.02
N THR A 11 8.01 -8.75 23.92
CA THR A 11 7.33 -7.50 23.55
C THR A 11 8.22 -6.61 22.70
N PHE A 12 9.52 -6.51 23.04
CA PHE A 12 10.50 -5.78 22.24
C PHE A 12 10.65 -6.40 20.85
N ALA A 13 10.78 -7.70 20.75
CA ALA A 13 10.96 -8.42 19.50
C ALA A 13 9.75 -8.24 18.54
N ARG A 14 8.54 -8.22 19.06
CA ARG A 14 7.31 -8.06 18.26
C ARG A 14 7.19 -6.72 17.55
N GLY A 15 7.80 -5.66 18.08
CA GLY A 15 7.81 -4.33 17.46
C GLY A 15 9.10 -3.99 16.74
N HIS A 16 10.13 -4.87 16.77
CA HIS A 16 11.43 -4.58 16.20
C HIS A 16 11.49 -4.97 14.72
N ALA A 17 11.53 -3.98 13.83
CA ALA A 17 11.49 -4.21 12.38
C ALA A 17 12.57 -5.19 11.87
N GLY A 18 13.81 -5.06 12.35
CA GLY A 18 14.91 -5.94 11.97
C GLY A 18 14.66 -7.40 12.36
N TYR A 19 14.18 -7.62 13.57
CA TYR A 19 13.84 -8.98 14.05
C TYR A 19 12.71 -9.59 13.21
N ILE A 20 11.65 -8.84 12.94
CA ILE A 20 10.52 -9.28 12.12
C ILE A 20 10.99 -9.64 10.71
N ALA A 21 11.82 -8.78 10.10
CA ALA A 21 12.35 -9.00 8.77
C ALA A 21 13.21 -10.27 8.69
N ASP A 22 14.16 -10.43 9.60
CA ASP A 22 15.06 -11.59 9.64
C ASP A 22 14.28 -12.88 9.86
N LYS A 23 13.32 -12.88 10.79
CA LYS A 23 12.48 -14.04 11.06
C LYS A 23 11.59 -14.41 9.88
N ALA A 24 10.96 -13.42 9.23
CA ALA A 24 10.12 -13.66 8.06
C ALA A 24 10.93 -14.22 6.88
N GLN A 25 12.13 -13.68 6.63
CA GLN A 25 13.03 -14.18 5.58
C GLN A 25 13.49 -15.61 5.88
N TRP A 26 13.86 -15.89 7.11
CA TRP A 26 14.26 -17.24 7.52
C TRP A 26 13.11 -18.24 7.35
N LEU A 27 11.91 -17.90 7.81
CA LEU A 27 10.73 -18.74 7.64
C LEU A 27 10.43 -19.03 6.16
N ALA A 28 10.46 -18.01 5.33
CA ALA A 28 10.23 -18.16 3.88
C ALA A 28 11.29 -19.06 3.22
N ALA A 29 12.57 -18.85 3.56
CA ALA A 29 13.68 -19.65 3.03
C ALA A 29 13.67 -21.11 3.51
N SER A 30 13.11 -21.36 4.69
CA SER A 30 13.02 -22.71 5.31
C SER A 30 11.76 -23.49 4.88
N GLY A 31 11.03 -23.03 3.87
CA GLY A 31 9.80 -23.67 3.42
C GLY A 31 8.55 -23.37 4.28
N ASN A 32 8.64 -22.44 5.21
CA ASN A 32 7.54 -22.02 6.10
C ASN A 32 6.93 -20.68 5.65
N GLY A 33 6.67 -20.53 4.35
CA GLY A 33 6.15 -19.29 3.77
C GLY A 33 4.83 -18.82 4.38
N ALA A 34 3.93 -19.75 4.72
CA ALA A 34 2.68 -19.42 5.40
C ALA A 34 2.92 -18.73 6.75
N LEU A 35 3.86 -19.20 7.55
CA LEU A 35 4.21 -18.59 8.83
C LEU A 35 4.90 -17.22 8.65
N ALA A 36 5.71 -17.06 7.60
CA ALA A 36 6.28 -15.76 7.26
C ALA A 36 5.18 -14.73 6.95
N ARG A 37 4.18 -15.10 6.17
CA ARG A 37 3.04 -14.26 5.84
C ARG A 37 2.19 -13.91 7.07
N GLU A 38 1.92 -14.89 7.93
CA GLU A 38 1.21 -14.65 9.20
C GLU A 38 1.96 -13.67 10.10
N LEU A 39 3.29 -13.82 10.21
CA LEU A 39 4.13 -12.92 11.01
C LEU A 39 4.04 -11.49 10.48
N LEU A 40 4.16 -11.29 9.18
CA LEU A 40 4.09 -9.96 8.56
C LEU A 40 2.69 -9.36 8.62
N ALA A 41 1.65 -10.17 8.40
CA ALA A 41 0.26 -9.73 8.46
C ALA A 41 -0.16 -9.34 9.88
N GLY A 42 0.31 -10.08 10.87
CA GLY A 42 -0.02 -9.89 12.28
C GLY A 42 0.95 -8.95 13.04
N ARG A 43 1.92 -8.33 12.35
CA ARG A 43 2.90 -7.47 13.02
C ARG A 43 2.22 -6.34 13.80
N GLU A 44 2.74 -6.09 14.99
CA GLU A 44 2.31 -4.97 15.81
C GLU A 44 2.90 -3.64 15.29
N ALA A 45 2.48 -2.53 15.87
CA ALA A 45 3.06 -1.23 15.56
C ALA A 45 4.58 -1.28 15.80
N LEU A 46 5.35 -0.86 14.80
CA LEU A 46 6.81 -0.92 14.89
C LEU A 46 7.35 0.10 15.90
N SER A 47 8.11 -0.39 16.87
CA SER A 47 8.87 0.44 17.82
C SER A 47 10.15 1.00 17.21
N THR A 48 10.67 0.34 16.18
CA THR A 48 11.85 0.75 15.41
C THR A 48 11.52 0.77 13.93
N ARG A 49 12.14 1.69 13.18
CA ARG A 49 12.02 1.71 11.72
C ARG A 49 12.94 0.67 11.09
N PRO A 50 12.59 0.13 9.92
CA PRO A 50 13.50 -0.73 9.17
C PRO A 50 14.83 -0.03 8.89
N ALA A 51 15.95 -0.74 9.05
CA ALA A 51 17.28 -0.21 8.75
C ALA A 51 17.45 0.07 7.24
N SER A 52 16.77 -0.71 6.39
CA SER A 52 16.67 -0.50 4.95
C SER A 52 15.20 -0.52 4.54
N ALA A 53 14.70 0.65 4.16
CA ALA A 53 13.33 0.78 3.63
C ALA A 53 13.13 -0.08 2.37
N GLU A 54 14.11 -0.08 1.46
CA GLU A 54 14.06 -0.85 0.21
C GLU A 54 13.89 -2.35 0.49
N LYS A 55 14.76 -2.93 1.33
CA LYS A 55 14.68 -4.36 1.67
C LYS A 55 13.40 -4.73 2.41
N TRP A 56 12.92 -3.85 3.26
CA TRP A 56 11.65 -4.04 3.96
C TRP A 56 10.46 -4.05 3.00
N LEU A 57 10.39 -3.08 2.11
CA LEU A 57 9.32 -3.00 1.11
C LEU A 57 9.36 -4.18 0.14
N GLU A 58 10.55 -4.59 -0.30
CA GLU A 58 10.75 -5.78 -1.14
C GLU A 58 10.23 -7.06 -0.45
N LEU A 59 10.54 -7.24 0.83
CA LEU A 59 10.03 -8.35 1.63
C LEU A 59 8.50 -8.33 1.72
N LEU A 60 7.91 -7.18 2.06
CA LEU A 60 6.46 -7.03 2.15
C LEU A 60 5.79 -7.33 0.81
N LEU A 61 6.34 -6.81 -0.29
CA LEU A 61 5.78 -7.00 -1.62
C LEU A 61 5.82 -8.47 -2.05
N GLY A 62 6.94 -9.15 -1.84
CA GLY A 62 7.08 -10.57 -2.13
C GLY A 62 6.08 -11.42 -1.38
N GLN A 63 5.92 -11.20 -0.08
CA GLN A 63 5.01 -11.97 0.76
C GLN A 63 3.54 -11.61 0.52
N ALA A 64 3.21 -10.35 0.27
CA ALA A 64 1.85 -9.95 -0.09
C ALA A 64 1.42 -10.55 -1.44
N ARG A 65 2.29 -10.57 -2.43
CA ARG A 65 2.04 -11.23 -3.73
C ARG A 65 1.86 -12.73 -3.58
N ALA A 66 2.67 -13.38 -2.75
CA ALA A 66 2.52 -14.81 -2.46
C ALA A 66 1.17 -15.12 -1.81
N ALA A 67 0.75 -14.33 -0.83
CA ALA A 67 -0.57 -14.43 -0.21
C ALA A 67 -1.71 -14.28 -1.23
N GLY A 68 -1.61 -13.27 -2.10
CA GLY A 68 -2.61 -13.03 -3.14
C GLY A 68 -2.74 -14.18 -4.14
N LYS A 69 -1.62 -14.79 -4.54
CA LYS A 69 -1.61 -15.96 -5.44
C LYS A 69 -2.30 -17.18 -4.83
N GLU A 70 -2.24 -17.32 -3.52
CA GLU A 70 -2.91 -18.40 -2.79
C GLU A 70 -4.36 -18.06 -2.37
N GLY A 71 -4.89 -16.92 -2.82
CA GLY A 71 -6.23 -16.46 -2.46
C GLY A 71 -6.36 -15.97 -1.02
N GLN A 72 -5.26 -15.76 -0.31
CA GLN A 72 -5.22 -15.24 1.06
C GLN A 72 -5.35 -13.71 1.05
N ASN A 73 -6.49 -13.21 0.62
CA ASN A 73 -6.69 -11.79 0.34
C ASN A 73 -6.63 -10.92 1.60
N THR A 74 -7.18 -11.38 2.72
CA THR A 74 -7.09 -10.67 4.00
C THR A 74 -5.64 -10.55 4.46
N THR A 75 -4.86 -11.61 4.33
CA THR A 75 -3.42 -11.63 4.64
C THR A 75 -2.64 -10.71 3.72
N ALA A 76 -2.89 -10.76 2.42
CA ALA A 76 -2.25 -9.89 1.43
C ALA A 76 -2.50 -8.41 1.77
N TYR A 77 -3.74 -8.05 2.06
CA TYR A 77 -4.09 -6.70 2.46
C TYR A 77 -3.44 -6.30 3.80
N ALA A 78 -3.42 -7.18 4.80
CA ALA A 78 -2.81 -6.90 6.08
C ALA A 78 -1.29 -6.67 5.98
N ILE A 79 -0.61 -7.37 5.06
CA ILE A 79 0.82 -7.14 4.79
C ILE A 79 1.03 -5.80 4.07
N ALA A 80 0.34 -5.57 2.97
CA ALA A 80 0.54 -4.43 2.09
C ALA A 80 -0.08 -3.12 2.62
N GLY A 81 -1.20 -3.18 3.32
CA GLY A 81 -1.96 -2.00 3.73
C GLY A 81 -1.30 -1.15 4.81
N ARG A 82 -0.28 -1.65 5.49
CA ARG A 82 0.48 -0.93 6.52
C ARG A 82 1.86 -0.49 6.06
N ILE A 83 2.04 -0.23 4.78
CA ILE A 83 3.32 0.19 4.20
C ILE A 83 3.91 1.45 4.85
N ASP A 84 3.09 2.31 5.42
CA ASP A 84 3.55 3.55 6.05
C ASP A 84 4.36 3.31 7.33
N ASP A 85 4.35 2.11 7.90
CA ASP A 85 5.22 1.75 9.02
C ASP A 85 6.71 1.73 8.64
N THR A 86 7.01 1.71 7.34
CA THR A 86 8.37 1.79 6.78
C THR A 86 9.07 3.11 7.13
N TYR A 87 8.32 4.20 7.20
CA TYR A 87 8.86 5.56 7.28
C TYR A 87 8.38 6.31 8.52
N ALA A 88 9.12 7.36 8.88
CA ALA A 88 8.66 8.31 9.86
C ALA A 88 7.40 9.03 9.37
N PRO A 89 6.46 9.38 10.26
CA PRO A 89 5.28 10.14 9.89
C PRO A 89 5.62 11.44 9.13
N GLY A 90 4.89 11.71 8.05
CA GLY A 90 5.11 12.90 7.23
C GLY A 90 6.20 12.78 6.17
N THR A 91 6.81 11.60 6.02
CA THR A 91 7.78 11.36 4.94
C THR A 91 7.10 11.51 3.58
N ASP A 92 7.70 12.32 2.71
CA ASP A 92 7.28 12.43 1.31
C ASP A 92 7.88 11.28 0.50
N ILE A 93 7.06 10.29 0.18
CA ILE A 93 7.49 9.11 -0.56
C ILE A 93 7.93 9.45 -1.98
N SER A 94 7.35 10.48 -2.59
CA SER A 94 7.70 10.90 -3.95
C SER A 94 9.16 11.35 -4.08
N GLU A 95 9.77 11.75 -2.96
CA GLU A 95 11.18 12.15 -2.90
C GLU A 95 12.14 10.98 -2.58
N ARG A 96 11.63 9.81 -2.31
CA ARG A 96 12.45 8.63 -2.04
C ARG A 96 13.09 8.07 -3.33
N PRO A 97 14.17 7.27 -3.21
CA PRO A 97 14.80 6.59 -4.35
C PRO A 97 13.80 5.78 -5.18
N LEU A 98 14.10 5.60 -6.47
CA LEU A 98 13.20 4.94 -7.42
C LEU A 98 12.78 3.55 -6.96
N GLY A 99 13.71 2.72 -6.49
CA GLY A 99 13.40 1.35 -6.02
C GLY A 99 12.40 1.33 -4.88
N GLU A 100 12.57 2.23 -3.89
CA GLU A 100 11.62 2.36 -2.78
C GLU A 100 10.24 2.81 -3.27
N ARG A 101 10.18 3.80 -4.18
CA ARG A 101 8.91 4.29 -4.74
C ARG A 101 8.18 3.22 -5.55
N ASP A 102 8.90 2.44 -6.33
CA ASP A 102 8.33 1.37 -7.15
C ASP A 102 7.71 0.27 -6.28
N ASP A 103 8.39 -0.16 -5.24
CA ASP A 103 7.87 -1.17 -4.31
C ASP A 103 6.71 -0.61 -3.48
N TYR A 104 6.82 0.62 -3.01
CA TYR A 104 5.75 1.29 -2.29
C TYR A 104 4.48 1.42 -3.13
N THR A 105 4.58 1.91 -4.36
CA THR A 105 3.43 2.05 -5.26
C THR A 105 2.85 0.69 -5.64
N SER A 106 3.68 -0.33 -5.83
CA SER A 106 3.22 -1.70 -6.08
C SER A 106 2.43 -2.28 -4.89
N LEU A 107 2.89 -2.04 -3.66
CA LEU A 107 2.19 -2.44 -2.44
C LEU A 107 0.87 -1.69 -2.26
N ALA A 108 0.88 -0.37 -2.46
CA ALA A 108 -0.32 0.46 -2.36
C ALA A 108 -1.38 0.04 -3.38
N TRP A 109 -0.96 -0.24 -4.61
CA TRP A 109 -1.85 -0.75 -5.65
C TRP A 109 -2.44 -2.11 -5.31
N LEU A 110 -1.59 -3.06 -4.88
CA LEU A 110 -2.02 -4.41 -4.48
C LEU A 110 -3.04 -4.33 -3.34
N ALA A 111 -2.77 -3.53 -2.31
CA ALA A 111 -3.68 -3.33 -1.19
C ALA A 111 -5.00 -2.69 -1.64
N GLY A 112 -4.94 -1.69 -2.52
CA GLY A 112 -6.11 -1.00 -3.04
C GLY A 112 -7.03 -1.93 -3.84
N ILE A 113 -6.49 -2.68 -4.79
CA ILE A 113 -7.24 -3.63 -5.61
C ILE A 113 -7.80 -4.78 -4.76
N THR A 114 -6.99 -5.31 -3.84
CA THR A 114 -7.42 -6.38 -2.95
C THR A 114 -8.60 -5.91 -2.07
N ALA A 115 -8.51 -4.73 -1.49
CA ALA A 115 -9.58 -4.17 -0.67
C ALA A 115 -10.85 -3.92 -1.47
N LEU A 116 -10.74 -3.40 -2.70
CA LEU A 116 -11.88 -3.08 -3.54
C LEU A 116 -12.57 -4.34 -4.10
N ASP A 117 -11.80 -5.19 -4.76
CA ASP A 117 -12.34 -6.28 -5.58
C ASP A 117 -12.54 -7.58 -4.80
N GLN A 118 -11.71 -7.84 -3.79
CA GLN A 118 -11.74 -9.10 -3.06
C GLN A 118 -12.39 -8.99 -1.67
N LEU A 119 -12.20 -7.88 -0.98
CA LEU A 119 -12.65 -7.73 0.40
C LEU A 119 -13.92 -6.88 0.55
N GLY A 120 -14.38 -6.20 -0.52
CA GLY A 120 -15.54 -5.32 -0.44
C GLY A 120 -15.34 -4.15 0.53
N ARG A 121 -14.12 -3.61 0.62
CA ARG A 121 -13.72 -2.54 1.53
C ARG A 121 -13.31 -1.28 0.75
N PRO A 122 -14.26 -0.60 0.09
CA PRO A 122 -13.93 0.49 -0.83
C PRO A 122 -13.32 1.72 -0.15
N ALA A 123 -13.66 2.01 1.10
CA ALA A 123 -13.04 3.13 1.84
C ALA A 123 -11.54 2.88 2.06
N ASP A 124 -11.17 1.67 2.45
CA ASP A 124 -9.77 1.27 2.61
C ASP A 124 -9.04 1.26 1.27
N ALA A 125 -9.69 0.80 0.21
CA ALA A 125 -9.16 0.83 -1.15
C ALA A 125 -8.82 2.26 -1.59
N GLY A 126 -9.72 3.20 -1.37
CA GLY A 126 -9.52 4.62 -1.68
C GLY A 126 -8.30 5.20 -0.99
N ALA A 127 -8.10 4.88 0.29
CA ALA A 127 -6.94 5.30 1.05
C ALA A 127 -5.62 4.77 0.45
N MET A 128 -5.62 3.52 -0.05
CA MET A 128 -4.45 2.92 -0.70
C MET A 128 -4.17 3.53 -2.08
N PHE A 129 -5.19 3.78 -2.89
CA PHE A 129 -5.04 4.43 -4.19
C PHE A 129 -4.52 5.88 -4.05
N LEU A 130 -4.90 6.59 -3.00
CA LEU A 130 -4.32 7.91 -2.71
C LEU A 130 -2.83 7.83 -2.36
N ARG A 131 -2.41 6.82 -1.60
CA ARG A 131 -0.98 6.58 -1.34
C ARG A 131 -0.21 6.29 -2.62
N TYR A 132 -0.78 5.48 -3.49
CA TYR A 132 -0.24 5.19 -4.81
C TYR A 132 -0.02 6.48 -5.63
N ALA A 133 -1.04 7.33 -5.73
CA ALA A 133 -0.96 8.58 -6.48
C ALA A 133 0.09 9.55 -5.90
N ARG A 134 0.11 9.71 -4.58
CA ARG A 134 0.99 10.66 -3.90
C ARG A 134 2.46 10.25 -3.91
N ALA A 135 2.74 8.96 -3.98
CA ALA A 135 4.10 8.45 -4.08
C ALA A 135 4.67 8.54 -5.50
N ALA A 136 3.83 8.74 -6.50
CA ALA A 136 4.22 8.78 -7.91
C ALA A 136 4.79 10.14 -8.32
N ARG A 137 5.63 10.12 -9.36
CA ARG A 137 6.13 11.32 -10.05
C ARG A 137 5.61 11.44 -11.48
N SER A 138 5.23 10.32 -12.10
CA SER A 138 4.72 10.36 -13.46
C SER A 138 3.26 10.79 -13.51
N PRO A 139 2.88 11.70 -14.42
CA PRO A 139 1.48 12.11 -14.61
C PRO A 139 0.53 10.93 -14.85
N GLN A 140 0.99 9.93 -15.59
CA GLN A 140 0.23 8.72 -15.88
C GLN A 140 -0.14 7.96 -14.59
N THR A 141 0.82 7.73 -13.71
CA THR A 141 0.61 7.01 -12.45
C THR A 141 -0.24 7.82 -11.47
N MET A 142 0.00 9.13 -11.41
CA MET A 142 -0.80 10.05 -10.58
C MET A 142 -2.27 10.05 -11.02
N ALA A 143 -2.53 10.22 -12.31
CA ALA A 143 -3.89 10.20 -12.87
C ALA A 143 -4.60 8.87 -12.57
N LYS A 144 -3.92 7.74 -12.74
CA LYS A 144 -4.43 6.41 -12.42
C LYS A 144 -4.83 6.29 -10.95
N GLY A 145 -3.95 6.68 -10.05
CA GLY A 145 -4.21 6.60 -8.61
C GLY A 145 -5.39 7.46 -8.17
N TYR A 146 -5.45 8.69 -8.62
CA TYR A 146 -6.57 9.59 -8.31
C TYR A 146 -7.90 9.11 -8.93
N TYR A 147 -7.88 8.60 -10.14
CA TYR A 147 -9.07 8.04 -10.77
C TYR A 147 -9.65 6.88 -9.96
N TRP A 148 -8.82 5.91 -9.59
CA TRP A 148 -9.28 4.76 -8.81
C TRP A 148 -9.65 5.14 -7.36
N ALA A 149 -8.97 6.11 -6.77
CA ALA A 149 -9.40 6.69 -5.48
C ALA A 149 -10.79 7.32 -5.57
N GLY A 150 -11.08 8.02 -6.66
CA GLY A 150 -12.41 8.57 -6.92
C GLY A 150 -13.48 7.50 -7.09
N ARG A 151 -13.16 6.42 -7.82
CA ARG A 151 -14.04 5.26 -8.00
C ARG A 151 -14.34 4.55 -6.67
N ALA A 152 -13.30 4.33 -5.88
CA ALA A 152 -13.43 3.69 -4.57
C ALA A 152 -14.23 4.55 -3.58
N ALA A 153 -14.01 5.87 -3.56
CA ALA A 153 -14.78 6.80 -2.74
C ALA A 153 -16.28 6.75 -3.08
N LEU A 154 -16.61 6.71 -4.37
CA LEU A 154 -18.00 6.58 -4.81
C LEU A 154 -18.63 5.27 -4.32
N ALA A 155 -17.91 4.16 -4.45
CA ALA A 155 -18.36 2.85 -3.96
C ALA A 155 -18.54 2.82 -2.44
N ALA A 156 -17.79 3.64 -1.71
CA ALA A 156 -17.90 3.81 -0.25
C ALA A 156 -19.02 4.79 0.17
N GLY A 157 -19.73 5.42 -0.79
CA GLY A 157 -20.75 6.42 -0.52
C GLY A 157 -20.21 7.83 -0.23
N ASP A 158 -18.91 8.06 -0.43
CA ASP A 158 -18.27 9.37 -0.29
C ASP A 158 -18.28 10.13 -1.64
N SER A 159 -19.40 10.75 -1.95
CA SER A 159 -19.56 11.51 -3.19
C SER A 159 -18.64 12.71 -3.28
N ALA A 160 -18.38 13.40 -2.17
CA ALA A 160 -17.48 14.55 -2.12
C ALA A 160 -16.03 14.12 -2.35
N GLY A 161 -15.59 13.04 -1.72
CA GLY A 161 -14.26 12.45 -1.95
C GLY A 161 -14.09 11.95 -3.37
N SER A 162 -15.12 11.32 -3.96
CA SER A 162 -15.13 10.91 -5.35
C SER A 162 -14.91 12.11 -6.27
N MET A 163 -15.67 13.17 -6.09
CA MET A 163 -15.57 14.40 -6.88
C MET A 163 -14.17 15.00 -6.81
N ARG A 164 -13.62 15.16 -5.60
CA ARG A 164 -12.26 15.72 -5.40
C ARG A 164 -11.20 14.89 -6.13
N ASN A 165 -11.24 13.57 -5.99
CA ASN A 165 -10.24 12.69 -6.59
C ASN A 165 -10.36 12.61 -8.11
N LEU A 166 -11.59 12.59 -8.64
CA LEU A 166 -11.81 12.67 -10.10
C LEU A 166 -11.34 14.00 -10.67
N GLN A 167 -11.53 15.12 -9.97
CA GLN A 167 -11.00 16.42 -10.39
C GLN A 167 -9.47 16.43 -10.44
N LEU A 168 -8.80 15.79 -9.47
CA LEU A 168 -7.34 15.64 -9.48
C LEU A 168 -6.87 14.81 -10.67
N ALA A 169 -7.54 13.67 -10.96
CA ALA A 169 -7.21 12.87 -12.14
C ALA A 169 -7.44 13.65 -13.44
N ALA A 170 -8.54 14.40 -13.52
CA ALA A 170 -8.90 15.22 -14.69
C ALA A 170 -7.93 16.37 -14.94
N SER A 171 -7.11 16.76 -13.98
CA SER A 171 -6.03 17.75 -14.17
C SER A 171 -4.89 17.23 -15.06
N TYR A 172 -4.92 15.95 -15.44
CA TYR A 172 -3.99 15.30 -16.38
C TYR A 172 -4.73 14.89 -17.67
N PRO A 173 -5.25 15.85 -18.49
CA PRO A 173 -6.12 15.54 -19.62
C PRO A 173 -5.47 14.78 -20.76
N ASP A 174 -4.13 14.78 -20.82
CA ASP A 174 -3.35 14.04 -21.81
C ASP A 174 -3.13 12.56 -21.40
N GLN A 175 -3.54 12.18 -20.20
CA GLN A 175 -3.42 10.82 -19.69
C GLN A 175 -4.75 10.07 -19.81
N TYR A 176 -4.68 8.76 -20.08
CA TYR A 176 -5.86 7.90 -20.24
C TYR A 176 -6.85 8.03 -19.07
N TYR A 177 -6.36 7.91 -17.83
CA TYR A 177 -7.22 8.03 -16.66
C TYR A 177 -7.68 9.46 -16.39
N GLY A 178 -6.95 10.46 -16.84
CA GLY A 178 -7.40 11.85 -16.84
C GLY A 178 -8.61 12.05 -17.74
N GLN A 179 -8.60 11.47 -18.93
CA GLN A 179 -9.74 11.51 -19.87
C GLN A 179 -10.95 10.76 -19.31
N LEU A 180 -10.76 9.57 -18.74
CA LEU A 180 -11.84 8.84 -18.06
C LEU A 180 -12.45 9.64 -16.91
N ALA A 181 -11.63 10.38 -16.16
CA ALA A 181 -12.10 11.23 -15.09
C ALA A 181 -12.94 12.41 -15.62
N LEU A 182 -12.51 13.04 -16.71
CA LEU A 182 -13.30 14.09 -17.39
C LEU A 182 -14.67 13.58 -17.83
N GLU A 183 -14.73 12.41 -18.46
CA GLU A 183 -15.99 11.78 -18.86
C GLU A 183 -16.92 11.55 -17.66
N ARG A 184 -16.39 11.03 -16.56
CA ARG A 184 -17.20 10.81 -15.34
C ARG A 184 -17.68 12.09 -14.68
N LEU A 185 -16.95 13.19 -14.87
CA LEU A 185 -17.36 14.52 -14.42
C LEU A 185 -18.33 15.22 -15.40
N GLY A 186 -18.69 14.57 -16.51
CA GLY A 186 -19.53 15.16 -17.56
C GLY A 186 -18.83 16.30 -18.32
N ARG A 187 -17.50 16.29 -18.39
CA ARG A 187 -16.69 17.30 -19.07
C ARG A 187 -16.09 16.74 -20.35
N THR A 188 -15.94 17.61 -21.36
CA THR A 188 -15.27 17.23 -22.61
C THR A 188 -13.76 17.23 -22.46
N THR A 189 -13.10 16.29 -23.14
CA THR A 189 -11.64 16.29 -23.28
C THR A 189 -11.20 17.53 -24.06
N PRO A 190 -10.24 18.33 -23.57
CA PRO A 190 -9.66 19.40 -24.33
C PRO A 190 -9.07 18.90 -25.66
N PRO A 191 -9.09 19.69 -26.75
CA PRO A 191 -8.41 19.30 -27.97
C PRO A 191 -6.91 19.11 -27.73
N PRO A 192 -6.25 18.18 -28.43
CA PRO A 192 -4.81 17.98 -28.32
C PRO A 192 -4.07 19.27 -28.67
N ARG A 193 -3.02 19.58 -27.90
CA ARG A 193 -2.13 20.72 -28.15
C ARG A 193 -1.10 20.41 -29.21
#